data_1f2e818e63974db169df35a252751f92
#
_entry.id   1f2e818e63974db169df35a252751f92
#
_cell.length_a   1.000
_cell.length_b   1.000
_cell.length_c   1.000
_cell.angle_alpha   90.00
_cell.angle_beta   90.00
_cell.angle_gamma   90.00
#
_symmetry.space_group_name_H-M   'P 1'
#
loop_
_entity.id
_entity.type
_entity.pdbx_description
1 polymer ?
#
loop_
_entity_poly.entity_id
_entity_poly.type
_entity_poly.pdbx_seq_one_letter_code
_entity_poly.pdbx_strand_id
1 'polypeptide(L)'
;NATCAEELIFTSGGDAVNESVTLAKLGDRASLLARLDCSPVGNMILEDIEQHINTSLLVRREDCRVPSVVVAIQPDGEHYFLVGPSQNYGLEPEDIDFSVFERTKVVSAASLYSLGEMDGEGIRLVFRKAKACGAVTVADLNTDIKSLGPDAFHDLYKDIDYLLPSYEEAEYVTGQSELPAMAQFFLEKGARHVVIKCGSKGAYYQDADETFQIGAFPVKALDTTGCGDNFVAGFIHGLLKGWSHKKCVTFACATGAVNAMSYGGHLGVTGEEQILEFLKKNEI
;
A
#
# COMPACT_ATOMS: atom_id res chain seq x y z
N ASN A 1 -19.62 -20.81 -23.99
CA ASN A 1 -20.47 -20.23 -22.95
C ASN A 1 -20.01 -18.80 -22.71
N ALA A 2 -20.92 -17.83 -22.73
CA ALA A 2 -20.67 -16.45 -22.38
C ALA A 2 -21.38 -16.17 -21.05
N THR A 3 -20.72 -15.44 -20.17
CA THR A 3 -21.31 -14.91 -18.94
C THR A 3 -21.39 -13.39 -19.10
N CYS A 4 -22.55 -12.80 -18.81
CA CYS A 4 -22.73 -11.36 -18.85
C CYS A 4 -22.39 -10.80 -17.47
N ALA A 5 -21.54 -9.77 -17.42
CA ALA A 5 -21.38 -8.95 -16.23
C ALA A 5 -22.53 -7.97 -16.11
N GLU A 6 -22.94 -7.65 -14.89
CA GLU A 6 -23.95 -6.62 -14.62
C GLU A 6 -23.36 -5.21 -14.81
N GLU A 7 -22.10 -5.04 -14.45
CA GLU A 7 -21.36 -3.78 -14.55
C GLU A 7 -19.91 -4.03 -14.92
N LEU A 8 -19.28 -3.08 -15.62
CA LEU A 8 -17.85 -3.07 -15.92
C LEU A 8 -17.27 -1.73 -15.49
N ILE A 9 -16.31 -1.78 -14.57
CA ILE A 9 -15.59 -0.61 -14.06
C ILE A 9 -14.14 -0.67 -14.56
N PHE A 10 -13.69 0.41 -15.16
CA PHE A 10 -12.29 0.59 -15.56
C PHE A 10 -11.65 1.59 -14.61
N THR A 11 -10.53 1.22 -14.00
CA THR A 11 -9.79 2.08 -13.08
C THR A 11 -8.31 1.74 -13.13
N SER A 12 -7.46 2.70 -12.82
CA SER A 12 -6.07 2.42 -12.50
C SER A 12 -5.97 1.62 -11.20
N GLY A 13 -4.88 0.90 -11.00
CA GLY A 13 -4.66 0.09 -9.80
C GLY A 13 -3.18 -0.23 -9.63
N GLY A 14 -2.92 -1.09 -8.67
CA GLY A 14 -1.60 -1.40 -8.13
C GLY A 14 -1.37 -0.65 -6.82
N ASP A 15 -0.72 -1.32 -5.87
CA ASP A 15 -0.66 -0.90 -4.48
C ASP A 15 -0.15 0.54 -4.32
N ALA A 16 0.96 0.88 -4.98
CA ALA A 16 1.52 2.25 -4.94
C ALA A 16 0.62 3.31 -5.61
N VAL A 17 -0.14 2.94 -6.65
CA VAL A 17 -1.16 3.82 -7.25
C VAL A 17 -2.28 4.05 -6.26
N ASN A 18 -2.82 2.99 -5.66
CA ASN A 18 -3.91 3.07 -4.69
C ASN A 18 -3.51 3.92 -3.48
N GLU A 19 -2.30 3.71 -2.91
CA GLU A 19 -1.76 4.52 -1.83
C GLU A 19 -1.64 6.00 -2.22
N SER A 20 -0.98 6.30 -3.35
CA SER A 20 -0.68 7.67 -3.74
C SER A 20 -1.92 8.47 -4.10
N VAL A 21 -2.88 7.88 -4.82
CA VAL A 21 -4.15 8.52 -5.16
C VAL A 21 -5.00 8.75 -3.91
N THR A 22 -5.05 7.78 -3.00
CA THR A 22 -5.77 7.95 -1.73
C THR A 22 -5.15 9.05 -0.87
N LEU A 23 -3.82 9.11 -0.74
CA LEU A 23 -3.11 10.22 -0.06
C LEU A 23 -3.48 11.58 -0.66
N ALA A 24 -3.49 11.69 -1.99
CA ALA A 24 -3.86 12.94 -2.65
C ALA A 24 -5.31 13.33 -2.38
N LYS A 25 -6.25 12.39 -2.40
CA LYS A 25 -7.65 12.62 -2.03
C LYS A 25 -7.82 13.04 -0.56
N LEU A 26 -6.98 12.52 0.34
CA LEU A 26 -6.93 12.95 1.75
C LEU A 26 -6.32 14.35 1.93
N GLY A 27 -5.80 14.97 0.88
CA GLY A 27 -5.27 16.33 0.87
C GLY A 27 -3.74 16.41 1.00
N ASP A 28 -3.02 15.31 0.90
CA ASP A 28 -1.56 15.28 0.91
C ASP A 28 -0.97 15.43 -0.50
N ARG A 29 0.27 15.87 -0.59
CA ARG A 29 1.00 15.92 -1.85
C ARG A 29 1.72 14.59 -2.08
N ALA A 30 1.23 13.80 -3.01
CA ALA A 30 1.80 12.52 -3.37
C ALA A 30 2.50 12.58 -4.74
N SER A 31 3.57 11.81 -4.89
CA SER A 31 4.26 11.53 -6.15
C SER A 31 4.47 10.04 -6.26
N LEU A 32 4.36 9.50 -7.46
CA LEU A 32 4.54 8.08 -7.72
C LEU A 32 5.87 7.83 -8.46
N LEU A 33 6.71 6.97 -7.89
CA LEU A 33 7.86 6.36 -8.55
C LEU A 33 7.44 5.00 -9.10
N ALA A 34 7.31 4.89 -10.41
CA ALA A 34 6.96 3.65 -11.09
C ALA A 34 7.38 3.69 -12.55
N ARG A 35 7.54 2.54 -13.19
CA ARG A 35 7.57 2.45 -14.65
C ARG A 35 6.16 2.35 -15.20
N LEU A 36 5.92 3.02 -16.33
CA LEU A 36 4.66 2.98 -17.05
C LEU A 36 4.94 2.89 -18.55
N ASP A 37 4.28 1.96 -19.22
CA ASP A 37 4.46 1.78 -20.66
C ASP A 37 3.83 2.89 -21.51
N CYS A 38 4.21 2.97 -22.78
CA CYS A 38 3.72 3.97 -23.72
C CYS A 38 2.51 3.45 -24.55
N SER A 39 1.91 2.32 -24.17
CA SER A 39 0.73 1.75 -24.80
C SER A 39 -0.53 2.58 -24.56
N PRO A 40 -1.64 2.31 -25.29
CA PRO A 40 -2.94 2.93 -24.96
C PRO A 40 -3.39 2.69 -23.53
N VAL A 41 -3.08 1.51 -22.95
CA VAL A 41 -3.40 1.20 -21.54
C VAL A 41 -2.56 2.08 -20.58
N GLY A 42 -1.24 2.17 -20.82
CA GLY A 42 -0.37 3.03 -20.03
C GLY A 42 -0.76 4.52 -20.11
N ASN A 43 -1.23 4.98 -21.28
CA ASN A 43 -1.74 6.36 -21.42
C ASN A 43 -3.04 6.56 -20.63
N MET A 44 -3.96 5.59 -20.66
CA MET A 44 -5.21 5.65 -19.89
C MET A 44 -4.94 5.68 -18.38
N ILE A 45 -3.96 4.89 -17.91
CA ILE A 45 -3.53 4.93 -16.50
C ILE A 45 -2.98 6.33 -16.17
N LEU A 46 -2.11 6.88 -17.04
CA LEU A 46 -1.53 8.21 -16.81
C LEU A 46 -2.61 9.28 -16.72
N GLU A 47 -3.55 9.30 -17.67
CA GLU A 47 -4.67 10.26 -17.71
C GLU A 47 -5.55 10.19 -16.45
N ASP A 48 -5.70 9.01 -15.87
CA ASP A 48 -6.46 8.81 -14.63
C ASP A 48 -5.70 9.36 -13.42
N ILE A 49 -4.43 8.96 -13.24
CA ILE A 49 -3.69 9.30 -12.02
C ILE A 49 -3.15 10.75 -12.00
N GLU A 50 -2.84 11.36 -13.16
CA GLU A 50 -2.31 12.74 -13.21
C GLU A 50 -3.30 13.79 -12.70
N GLN A 51 -4.60 13.46 -12.63
CA GLN A 51 -5.63 14.30 -12.04
C GLN A 51 -5.50 14.39 -10.51
N HIS A 52 -4.79 13.48 -9.89
CA HIS A 52 -4.68 13.35 -8.44
C HIS A 52 -3.27 13.59 -7.91
N ILE A 53 -2.26 13.04 -8.57
CA ILE A 53 -0.88 12.97 -8.05
C ILE A 53 0.12 13.64 -9.00
N ASN A 54 1.32 13.92 -8.45
CA ASN A 54 2.44 14.36 -9.28
C ASN A 54 3.05 13.15 -10.00
N THR A 55 2.95 13.14 -11.32
CA THR A 55 3.45 12.09 -12.23
C THR A 55 4.84 12.34 -12.79
N SER A 56 5.52 13.44 -12.40
CA SER A 56 6.84 13.80 -12.94
C SER A 56 7.96 12.80 -12.62
N LEU A 57 7.73 11.89 -11.69
CA LEU A 57 8.67 10.82 -11.31
C LEU A 57 8.36 9.48 -11.99
N LEU A 58 7.34 9.42 -12.85
CA LEU A 58 7.05 8.23 -13.64
C LEU A 58 8.07 8.07 -14.77
N VAL A 59 8.58 6.87 -14.92
CA VAL A 59 9.51 6.49 -15.97
C VAL A 59 8.72 5.85 -17.12
N ARG A 60 8.56 6.58 -18.22
CA ARG A 60 7.86 6.09 -19.42
C ARG A 60 8.81 5.28 -20.31
N ARG A 61 8.41 4.02 -20.62
CA ARG A 61 9.24 3.09 -21.40
C ARG A 61 8.43 2.42 -22.50
N GLU A 62 9.02 2.31 -23.71
CA GLU A 62 8.41 1.58 -24.83
C GLU A 62 8.61 0.07 -24.71
N ASP A 63 9.70 -0.37 -24.07
CA ASP A 63 10.05 -1.76 -23.80
C ASP A 63 9.42 -2.34 -22.52
N CYS A 64 8.55 -1.56 -21.88
CA CYS A 64 7.79 -1.92 -20.70
C CYS A 64 6.37 -2.34 -21.07
N ARG A 65 5.78 -3.22 -20.27
CA ARG A 65 4.35 -3.55 -20.33
C ARG A 65 3.82 -3.74 -18.93
N VAL A 66 2.96 -2.82 -18.50
CA VAL A 66 2.28 -2.94 -17.21
C VAL A 66 1.21 -4.03 -17.24
N PRO A 67 1.00 -4.75 -16.13
CA PRO A 67 -0.06 -5.75 -16.08
C PRO A 67 -1.43 -5.09 -16.16
N SER A 68 -2.38 -5.76 -16.83
CA SER A 68 -3.80 -5.46 -16.74
C SER A 68 -4.48 -6.60 -16.02
N VAL A 69 -5.36 -6.27 -15.07
CA VAL A 69 -6.04 -7.27 -14.25
C VAL A 69 -7.54 -7.17 -14.47
N VAL A 70 -8.19 -8.27 -14.78
CA VAL A 70 -9.65 -8.38 -14.71
C VAL A 70 -10.00 -8.98 -13.36
N VAL A 71 -10.72 -8.24 -12.55
CA VAL A 71 -11.26 -8.73 -11.27
C VAL A 71 -12.72 -9.09 -11.51
N ALA A 72 -13.05 -10.36 -11.49
CA ALA A 72 -14.43 -10.83 -11.54
C ALA A 72 -14.95 -11.02 -10.12
N ILE A 73 -15.92 -10.20 -9.72
CA ILE A 73 -16.53 -10.25 -8.39
C ILE A 73 -17.83 -11.03 -8.49
N GLN A 74 -17.95 -12.09 -7.72
CA GLN A 74 -19.15 -12.93 -7.65
C GLN A 74 -20.19 -12.29 -6.72
N PRO A 75 -21.49 -12.64 -6.85
CA PRO A 75 -22.53 -12.12 -5.95
C PRO A 75 -22.34 -12.43 -4.47
N ASP A 76 -21.57 -13.46 -4.14
CA ASP A 76 -21.18 -13.83 -2.78
C ASP A 76 -19.94 -13.09 -2.26
N GLY A 77 -19.32 -12.23 -3.12
CA GLY A 77 -18.12 -11.46 -2.81
C GLY A 77 -16.80 -12.17 -3.09
N GLU A 78 -16.83 -13.40 -3.64
CA GLU A 78 -15.59 -14.06 -4.07
C GLU A 78 -14.98 -13.35 -5.29
N HIS A 79 -13.65 -13.23 -5.31
CA HIS A 79 -12.89 -12.58 -6.37
C HIS A 79 -12.10 -13.60 -7.19
N TYR A 80 -12.14 -13.43 -8.50
CA TYR A 80 -11.26 -14.15 -9.43
C TYR A 80 -10.42 -13.13 -10.19
N PHE A 81 -9.11 -13.32 -10.16
CA PHE A 81 -8.16 -12.44 -10.84
C PHE A 81 -7.66 -13.10 -12.11
N LEU A 82 -7.82 -12.43 -13.25
CA LEU A 82 -7.16 -12.76 -14.49
C LEU A 82 -6.10 -11.73 -14.78
N VAL A 83 -4.83 -12.08 -14.53
CA VAL A 83 -3.69 -11.18 -14.71
C VAL A 83 -3.16 -11.31 -16.13
N GLY A 84 -3.12 -10.21 -16.85
CA GLY A 84 -2.53 -10.12 -18.18
C GLY A 84 -1.00 -10.17 -18.11
N PRO A 85 -0.35 -10.38 -19.28
CA PRO A 85 1.10 -10.43 -19.34
C PRO A 85 1.72 -9.07 -19.01
N SER A 86 2.85 -9.10 -18.31
CA SER A 86 3.67 -7.93 -17.99
C SER A 86 5.11 -8.17 -18.42
N GLN A 87 5.86 -7.08 -18.62
CA GLN A 87 7.27 -7.14 -19.01
C GLN A 87 7.98 -5.86 -18.56
N ASN A 88 9.16 -5.97 -17.97
CA ASN A 88 10.06 -4.86 -17.61
C ASN A 88 9.37 -3.69 -16.88
N TYR A 89 8.29 -3.97 -16.12
CA TYR A 89 7.52 -2.92 -15.44
C TYR A 89 8.08 -2.54 -14.06
N GLY A 90 8.94 -3.35 -13.50
CA GLY A 90 9.65 -3.04 -12.26
C GLY A 90 10.65 -1.90 -12.45
N LEU A 91 10.75 -1.02 -11.46
CA LEU A 91 11.81 -0.01 -11.41
C LEU A 91 13.20 -0.65 -11.30
N GLU A 92 14.20 0.11 -11.71
CA GLU A 92 15.61 -0.14 -11.42
C GLU A 92 16.19 1.07 -10.67
N PRO A 93 17.28 0.93 -9.90
CA PRO A 93 17.89 2.04 -9.16
C PRO A 93 18.27 3.24 -10.05
N GLU A 94 18.61 2.98 -11.31
CA GLU A 94 19.00 3.97 -12.32
C GLU A 94 17.82 4.84 -12.79
N ASP A 95 16.59 4.38 -12.59
CA ASP A 95 15.38 5.15 -12.90
C ASP A 95 15.12 6.27 -11.88
N ILE A 96 15.79 6.25 -10.73
CA ILE A 96 15.44 7.08 -9.58
C ILE A 96 16.40 8.27 -9.46
N ASP A 97 15.86 9.48 -9.59
CA ASP A 97 16.53 10.68 -9.12
C ASP A 97 16.39 10.81 -7.60
N PHE A 98 17.42 10.36 -6.87
CA PHE A 98 17.42 10.37 -5.41
C PHE A 98 17.41 11.79 -4.80
N SER A 99 17.65 12.86 -5.57
CA SER A 99 17.56 14.24 -5.07
C SER A 99 16.15 14.64 -4.63
N VAL A 100 15.13 13.93 -5.12
CA VAL A 100 13.73 14.15 -4.71
C VAL A 100 13.52 13.90 -3.22
N PHE A 101 14.35 13.07 -2.59
CA PHE A 101 14.22 12.74 -1.16
C PHE A 101 14.58 13.90 -0.23
N GLU A 102 15.39 14.89 -0.69
CA GLU A 102 15.74 16.08 0.10
C GLU A 102 14.50 16.92 0.52
N ARG A 103 13.40 16.78 -0.20
CA ARG A 103 12.12 17.47 0.04
C ARG A 103 10.95 16.54 0.29
N THR A 104 11.22 15.26 0.51
CA THR A 104 10.21 14.23 0.78
C THR A 104 10.14 13.96 2.28
N LYS A 105 8.93 13.95 2.85
CA LYS A 105 8.71 13.64 4.26
C LYS A 105 8.58 12.16 4.54
N VAL A 106 7.94 11.43 3.61
CA VAL A 106 7.68 9.99 3.74
C VAL A 106 7.99 9.32 2.42
N VAL A 107 8.71 8.21 2.45
CA VAL A 107 8.93 7.30 1.32
C VAL A 107 8.28 5.98 1.67
N SER A 108 7.28 5.57 0.87
CA SER A 108 6.56 4.30 1.03
C SER A 108 6.98 3.31 -0.06
N ALA A 109 7.25 2.08 0.34
CA ALA A 109 7.36 0.92 -0.54
C ALA A 109 6.11 0.05 -0.36
N ALA A 110 5.20 0.14 -1.30
CA ALA A 110 3.85 -0.42 -1.16
C ALA A 110 3.77 -1.95 -1.25
N SER A 111 4.82 -2.63 -1.72
CA SER A 111 4.70 -4.05 -2.08
C SER A 111 6.05 -4.77 -2.04
N LEU A 112 6.75 -4.80 -0.89
CA LEU A 112 7.94 -5.67 -0.77
C LEU A 112 7.55 -7.12 -1.14
N TYR A 113 8.42 -7.85 -1.81
CA TYR A 113 8.23 -9.12 -2.50
C TYR A 113 7.58 -9.02 -3.89
N SER A 114 7.11 -7.84 -4.31
CA SER A 114 6.49 -7.62 -5.63
C SER A 114 7.03 -6.39 -6.37
N LEU A 115 8.18 -5.84 -5.93
CA LEU A 115 8.82 -4.68 -6.55
C LEU A 115 9.67 -5.02 -7.79
N GLY A 116 9.69 -6.27 -8.17
CA GLY A 116 10.49 -6.69 -9.33
C GLY A 116 11.97 -6.70 -9.06
N GLU A 117 12.75 -6.02 -9.90
CA GLU A 117 14.21 -5.91 -9.76
C GLU A 117 14.63 -5.04 -8.57
N MET A 118 13.70 -4.26 -8.02
CA MET A 118 13.95 -3.48 -6.80
C MET A 118 13.96 -4.34 -5.53
N ASP A 119 13.31 -5.52 -5.54
CA ASP A 119 13.38 -6.44 -4.41
C ASP A 119 14.83 -6.89 -4.18
N GLY A 120 15.40 -6.49 -3.06
CA GLY A 120 16.82 -6.72 -2.74
C GLY A 120 17.61 -5.42 -2.58
N GLU A 121 18.74 -5.27 -3.25
CA GLU A 121 19.63 -4.10 -3.09
C GLU A 121 18.99 -2.79 -3.56
N GLY A 122 18.08 -2.82 -4.53
CA GLY A 122 17.40 -1.63 -5.03
C GLY A 122 16.61 -0.93 -3.93
N ILE A 123 15.70 -1.64 -3.27
CA ILE A 123 14.89 -1.06 -2.19
C ILE A 123 15.73 -0.69 -0.96
N ARG A 124 16.79 -1.44 -0.66
CA ARG A 124 17.74 -1.08 0.40
C ARG A 124 18.43 0.25 0.13
N LEU A 125 18.82 0.49 -1.13
CA LEU A 125 19.39 1.78 -1.54
C LEU A 125 18.38 2.92 -1.39
N VAL A 126 17.14 2.71 -1.82
CA VAL A 126 16.05 3.68 -1.68
C VAL A 126 15.88 4.09 -0.22
N PHE A 127 15.70 3.13 0.70
CA PHE A 127 15.46 3.45 2.10
C PHE A 127 16.68 4.08 2.79
N ARG A 128 17.89 3.61 2.50
CA ARG A 128 19.11 4.27 3.01
C ARG A 128 19.21 5.74 2.56
N LYS A 129 18.91 6.01 1.29
CA LYS A 129 18.94 7.39 0.74
C LYS A 129 17.81 8.24 1.35
N ALA A 130 16.61 7.72 1.47
CA ALA A 130 15.48 8.40 2.11
C ALA A 130 15.82 8.80 3.55
N LYS A 131 16.32 7.86 4.36
CA LYS A 131 16.73 8.11 5.76
C LYS A 131 17.89 9.11 5.87
N ALA A 132 18.85 9.05 4.95
CA ALA A 132 19.95 10.04 4.92
C ALA A 132 19.45 11.47 4.68
N CYS A 133 18.31 11.63 3.99
CA CYS A 133 17.62 12.91 3.79
C CYS A 133 16.62 13.24 4.92
N GLY A 134 16.48 12.39 5.92
CA GLY A 134 15.56 12.60 7.06
C GLY A 134 14.10 12.25 6.76
N ALA A 135 13.82 11.55 5.65
CA ALA A 135 12.48 11.07 5.35
C ALA A 135 12.13 9.84 6.22
N VAL A 136 10.88 9.75 6.62
CA VAL A 136 10.30 8.56 7.27
C VAL A 136 10.12 7.46 6.23
N THR A 137 10.51 6.24 6.56
CA THR A 137 10.36 5.08 5.68
C THR A 137 9.20 4.21 6.11
N VAL A 138 8.32 3.93 5.17
CA VAL A 138 7.14 3.07 5.35
C VAL A 138 7.26 1.90 4.37
N ALA A 139 6.91 0.70 4.81
CA ALA A 139 6.86 -0.47 3.94
C ALA A 139 5.62 -1.29 4.20
N ASP A 140 4.98 -1.71 3.13
CA ASP A 140 4.02 -2.81 3.12
C ASP A 140 4.65 -4.06 2.50
N LEU A 141 4.17 -5.21 2.87
CA LEU A 141 4.55 -6.48 2.26
C LEU A 141 3.53 -6.88 1.19
N ASN A 142 3.90 -7.88 0.40
CA ASN A 142 2.99 -8.54 -0.52
C ASN A 142 3.34 -10.03 -0.57
N THR A 143 2.54 -10.81 -1.29
CA THR A 143 2.80 -12.24 -1.52
C THR A 143 4.14 -12.44 -2.24
N ASP A 144 4.96 -13.35 -1.75
CA ASP A 144 6.25 -13.72 -2.36
C ASP A 144 6.05 -14.56 -3.63
N ILE A 145 5.67 -13.90 -4.71
CA ILE A 145 5.42 -14.56 -6.01
C ILE A 145 6.70 -15.04 -6.69
N LYS A 146 7.87 -14.49 -6.33
CA LYS A 146 9.18 -14.87 -6.89
C LYS A 146 9.91 -15.92 -6.08
N SER A 147 9.33 -16.37 -4.96
CA SER A 147 9.96 -17.33 -4.03
C SER A 147 11.32 -16.86 -3.53
N LEU A 148 11.42 -15.60 -3.13
CA LEU A 148 12.62 -15.01 -2.52
C LEU A 148 12.90 -15.59 -1.13
N GLY A 149 11.86 -16.08 -0.48
CA GLY A 149 11.90 -16.67 0.86
C GLY A 149 11.64 -15.65 1.97
N PRO A 150 11.22 -16.14 3.15
CA PRO A 150 10.85 -15.27 4.28
C PRO A 150 11.99 -14.41 4.80
N ASP A 151 13.23 -14.81 4.58
CA ASP A 151 14.43 -14.11 5.06
C ASP A 151 14.91 -12.97 4.14
N ALA A 152 14.26 -12.78 2.98
CA ALA A 152 14.75 -11.90 1.91
C ALA A 152 15.01 -10.45 2.35
N PHE A 153 14.26 -9.96 3.33
CA PHE A 153 14.33 -8.57 3.79
C PHE A 153 14.78 -8.41 5.25
N HIS A 154 15.32 -9.47 5.91
CA HIS A 154 15.68 -9.41 7.33
C HIS A 154 16.67 -8.27 7.67
N ASP A 155 17.59 -7.95 6.78
CA ASP A 155 18.57 -6.87 6.98
C ASP A 155 18.02 -5.48 6.53
N LEU A 156 16.88 -5.44 5.84
CA LEU A 156 16.19 -4.20 5.46
C LEU A 156 15.38 -3.61 6.61
N TYR A 157 14.81 -4.44 7.49
CA TYR A 157 13.88 -3.96 8.53
C TYR A 157 14.47 -2.86 9.41
N LYS A 158 15.77 -2.83 9.68
CA LYS A 158 16.45 -1.74 10.40
C LYS A 158 16.37 -0.37 9.72
N ASP A 159 16.07 -0.35 8.42
CA ASP A 159 15.92 0.86 7.62
C ASP A 159 14.43 1.24 7.45
N ILE A 160 13.50 0.49 8.07
CA ILE A 160 12.06 0.72 8.03
C ILE A 160 11.63 1.36 9.36
N ASP A 161 11.03 2.56 9.27
CA ASP A 161 10.45 3.20 10.44
C ASP A 161 9.06 2.60 10.74
N TYR A 162 8.22 2.36 9.74
CA TYR A 162 6.90 1.75 9.89
C TYR A 162 6.70 0.59 8.92
N LEU A 163 6.49 -0.61 9.44
CA LEU A 163 6.19 -1.81 8.67
C LEU A 163 4.71 -2.18 8.86
N LEU A 164 3.97 -2.31 7.75
CA LEU A 164 2.52 -2.46 7.75
C LEU A 164 2.01 -3.74 7.05
N PRO A 165 2.49 -4.95 7.39
CA PRO A 165 2.06 -6.18 6.73
C PRO A 165 0.60 -6.52 7.01
N SER A 166 -0.01 -7.33 6.14
CA SER A 166 -1.19 -8.12 6.51
C SER A 166 -0.84 -9.22 7.50
N TYR A 167 -1.87 -9.82 8.12
CA TYR A 167 -1.67 -10.98 9.01
C TYR A 167 -1.00 -12.14 8.28
N GLU A 168 -1.46 -12.45 7.07
CA GLU A 168 -0.98 -13.55 6.24
C GLU A 168 0.49 -13.36 5.81
N GLU A 169 0.85 -12.14 5.45
CA GLU A 169 2.24 -11.78 5.10
C GLU A 169 3.16 -11.84 6.32
N ALA A 170 2.68 -11.34 7.48
CA ALA A 170 3.41 -11.44 8.73
C ALA A 170 3.61 -12.90 9.16
N GLU A 171 2.56 -13.74 9.04
CA GLU A 171 2.63 -15.17 9.32
C GLU A 171 3.66 -15.87 8.42
N TYR A 172 3.63 -15.58 7.12
CA TYR A 172 4.58 -16.12 6.14
C TYR A 172 6.04 -15.79 6.50
N VAL A 173 6.31 -14.52 6.79
CA VAL A 173 7.68 -14.06 7.07
C VAL A 173 8.19 -14.53 8.43
N THR A 174 7.34 -14.54 9.44
CA THR A 174 7.75 -14.82 10.82
C THR A 174 7.62 -16.28 11.22
N GLY A 175 6.78 -17.05 10.53
CA GLY A 175 6.39 -18.40 10.92
C GLY A 175 5.63 -18.44 12.26
N GLN A 176 5.13 -17.28 12.74
CA GLN A 176 4.37 -17.15 13.99
C GLN A 176 2.87 -17.00 13.65
N SER A 177 2.00 -17.34 14.61
CA SER A 177 0.53 -17.18 14.47
C SER A 177 -0.05 -16.12 15.41
N GLU A 178 0.69 -15.71 16.44
CA GLU A 178 0.24 -14.75 17.44
C GLU A 178 0.74 -13.35 17.12
N LEU A 179 -0.14 -12.35 17.07
CA LEU A 179 0.18 -10.96 16.71
C LEU A 179 1.37 -10.37 17.49
N PRO A 180 1.43 -10.53 18.85
CA PRO A 180 2.58 -10.03 19.59
C PRO A 180 3.90 -10.69 19.19
N ALA A 181 3.89 -11.99 18.88
CA ALA A 181 5.10 -12.72 18.47
C ALA A 181 5.55 -12.30 17.06
N MET A 182 4.61 -12.10 16.13
CA MET A 182 4.89 -11.58 14.79
C MET A 182 5.52 -10.18 14.87
N ALA A 183 4.90 -9.26 15.61
CA ALA A 183 5.38 -7.90 15.75
C ALA A 183 6.78 -7.87 16.42
N GLN A 184 6.95 -8.64 17.49
CA GLN A 184 8.23 -8.76 18.19
C GLN A 184 9.36 -9.23 17.27
N PHE A 185 9.08 -10.20 16.38
CA PHE A 185 10.06 -10.67 15.39
C PHE A 185 10.57 -9.51 14.51
N PHE A 186 9.68 -8.68 13.96
CA PHE A 186 10.09 -7.55 13.13
C PHE A 186 10.85 -6.48 13.91
N LEU A 187 10.43 -6.20 15.16
CA LEU A 187 11.14 -5.27 16.04
C LEU A 187 12.56 -5.77 16.36
N GLU A 188 12.75 -7.06 16.63
CA GLU A 188 14.08 -7.67 16.86
C GLU A 188 14.96 -7.61 15.61
N LYS A 189 14.38 -7.61 14.40
CA LYS A 189 15.08 -7.41 13.14
C LYS A 189 15.35 -5.93 12.82
N GLY A 190 14.85 -5.01 13.64
CA GLY A 190 15.20 -3.60 13.60
C GLY A 190 14.14 -2.66 13.07
N ALA A 191 12.95 -3.14 12.66
CA ALA A 191 11.82 -2.27 12.41
C ALA A 191 11.48 -1.47 13.67
N ARG A 192 11.11 -0.19 13.53
CA ARG A 192 10.82 0.66 14.70
C ARG A 192 9.38 0.53 15.18
N HIS A 193 8.45 0.46 14.24
CA HIS A 193 7.02 0.37 14.49
C HIS A 193 6.44 -0.70 13.58
N VAL A 194 5.57 -1.54 14.11
CA VAL A 194 4.90 -2.62 13.37
C VAL A 194 3.40 -2.46 13.50
N VAL A 195 2.70 -2.47 12.37
CA VAL A 195 1.25 -2.38 12.29
C VAL A 195 0.73 -3.57 11.48
N ILE A 196 0.20 -4.60 12.11
CA ILE A 196 -0.32 -5.78 11.41
C ILE A 196 -1.79 -5.55 11.07
N LYS A 197 -2.09 -5.53 9.76
CA LYS A 197 -3.46 -5.41 9.22
C LYS A 197 -4.17 -6.76 9.39
N CYS A 198 -5.28 -6.80 10.13
CA CYS A 198 -6.00 -8.03 10.47
C CYS A 198 -7.36 -8.14 9.77
N GLY A 199 -7.56 -7.47 8.63
CA GLY A 199 -8.79 -7.47 7.85
C GLY A 199 -10.02 -7.09 8.70
N SER A 200 -11.02 -7.95 8.73
CA SER A 200 -12.25 -7.74 9.52
C SER A 200 -12.06 -7.73 11.05
N LYS A 201 -10.85 -7.99 11.53
CA LYS A 201 -10.50 -7.89 12.96
C LYS A 201 -9.83 -6.56 13.32
N GLY A 202 -9.55 -5.69 12.33
CA GLY A 202 -8.92 -4.40 12.50
C GLY A 202 -7.41 -4.42 12.34
N ALA A 203 -6.66 -3.83 13.25
CA ALA A 203 -5.20 -3.77 13.18
C ALA A 203 -4.56 -3.83 14.57
N TYR A 204 -3.37 -4.42 14.61
CA TYR A 204 -2.52 -4.54 15.79
C TYR A 204 -1.29 -3.66 15.61
N TYR A 205 -0.94 -2.88 16.64
CA TYR A 205 0.24 -2.02 16.65
C TYR A 205 1.17 -2.39 17.79
N GLN A 206 2.47 -2.37 17.53
CA GLN A 206 3.50 -2.54 18.56
C GLN A 206 4.78 -1.77 18.17
N ASP A 207 5.36 -1.11 19.15
CA ASP A 207 6.73 -0.60 19.12
C ASP A 207 7.42 -0.90 20.47
N ALA A 208 8.52 -0.20 20.78
CA ALA A 208 9.26 -0.39 22.03
C ALA A 208 8.49 0.10 23.28
N ASP A 209 7.58 1.05 23.11
CA ASP A 209 6.96 1.80 24.21
C ASP A 209 5.49 1.46 24.40
N GLU A 210 4.76 1.13 23.31
CA GLU A 210 3.32 0.90 23.37
C GLU A 210 2.87 -0.28 22.50
N THR A 211 1.76 -0.87 22.93
CA THR A 211 1.07 -1.96 22.20
C THR A 211 -0.43 -1.74 22.35
N PHE A 212 -1.15 -1.83 21.22
CA PHE A 212 -2.61 -1.77 21.22
C PHE A 212 -3.22 -2.44 20.00
N GLN A 213 -4.52 -2.69 20.07
CA GLN A 213 -5.31 -3.17 18.94
C GLN A 213 -6.50 -2.24 18.71
N ILE A 214 -6.79 -1.98 17.44
CA ILE A 214 -7.99 -1.26 16.99
C ILE A 214 -8.88 -2.25 16.27
N GLY A 215 -10.14 -2.35 16.68
CA GLY A 215 -11.13 -3.18 16.00
C GLY A 215 -11.47 -2.64 14.61
N ALA A 216 -11.93 -3.53 13.73
CA ALA A 216 -12.44 -3.11 12.43
C ALA A 216 -13.80 -2.40 12.56
N PHE A 217 -14.08 -1.51 11.63
CA PHE A 217 -15.40 -0.91 11.50
C PHE A 217 -16.34 -1.88 10.77
N PRO A 218 -17.52 -2.19 11.32
CA PRO A 218 -18.47 -3.07 10.67
C PRO A 218 -19.09 -2.36 9.45
N VAL A 219 -18.73 -2.83 8.26
CA VAL A 219 -19.26 -2.33 7.00
C VAL A 219 -19.76 -3.50 6.15
N LYS A 220 -20.70 -3.21 5.23
CA LYS A 220 -21.03 -4.15 4.17
C LYS A 220 -20.02 -3.97 3.04
N ALA A 221 -19.03 -4.83 3.00
CA ALA A 221 -18.03 -4.81 1.93
C ALA A 221 -18.69 -5.18 0.59
N LEU A 222 -18.34 -4.41 -0.45
CA LEU A 222 -18.66 -4.68 -1.85
C LEU A 222 -17.43 -5.23 -2.57
N ASP A 223 -16.26 -4.64 -2.30
CA ASP A 223 -14.98 -5.01 -2.89
C ASP A 223 -13.86 -4.71 -1.88
N THR A 224 -13.03 -5.69 -1.57
CA THR A 224 -11.90 -5.52 -0.64
C THR A 224 -10.59 -5.19 -1.34
N THR A 225 -10.60 -5.04 -2.67
CA THR A 225 -9.42 -4.63 -3.45
C THR A 225 -8.93 -3.27 -2.97
N GLY A 226 -7.63 -3.17 -2.70
CA GLY A 226 -6.98 -1.93 -2.27
C GLY A 226 -7.28 -1.50 -0.83
N CYS A 227 -8.03 -2.26 -0.03
CA CYS A 227 -8.29 -1.89 1.37
C CYS A 227 -7.01 -1.78 2.19
N GLY A 228 -6.02 -2.65 1.94
CA GLY A 228 -4.69 -2.59 2.53
C GLY A 228 -3.97 -1.29 2.17
N ASP A 229 -3.96 -0.94 0.88
CA ASP A 229 -3.31 0.26 0.36
C ASP A 229 -3.96 1.53 0.92
N ASN A 230 -5.30 1.55 0.99
CA ASN A 230 -6.04 2.66 1.59
C ASN A 230 -5.79 2.76 3.11
N PHE A 231 -5.59 1.63 3.79
CA PHE A 231 -5.14 1.63 5.18
C PHE A 231 -3.76 2.27 5.30
N VAL A 232 -2.78 1.87 4.48
CA VAL A 232 -1.43 2.45 4.48
C VAL A 232 -1.48 3.95 4.18
N ALA A 233 -2.25 4.37 3.19
CA ALA A 233 -2.44 5.79 2.88
C ALA A 233 -3.04 6.57 4.05
N GLY A 234 -4.08 6.05 4.70
CA GLY A 234 -4.69 6.66 5.89
C GLY A 234 -3.71 6.76 7.06
N PHE A 235 -2.86 5.75 7.25
CA PHE A 235 -1.82 5.75 8.27
C PHE A 235 -0.76 6.82 7.99
N ILE A 236 -0.25 6.89 6.76
CA ILE A 236 0.74 7.91 6.33
C ILE A 236 0.15 9.32 6.48
N HIS A 237 -1.11 9.53 6.09
CA HIS A 237 -1.82 10.80 6.30
C HIS A 237 -1.78 11.23 7.77
N GLY A 238 -2.10 10.31 8.69
CA GLY A 238 -2.02 10.57 10.12
C GLY A 238 -0.61 10.93 10.60
N LEU A 239 0.42 10.25 10.09
CA LEU A 239 1.83 10.59 10.37
C LEU A 239 2.17 12.01 9.91
N LEU A 240 1.76 12.39 8.69
CA LEU A 240 1.99 13.73 8.13
C LEU A 240 1.30 14.84 8.93
N LYS A 241 0.16 14.52 9.58
CA LYS A 241 -0.57 15.41 10.50
C LYS A 241 0.04 15.44 11.91
N GLY A 242 1.01 14.58 12.22
CA GLY A 242 1.61 14.47 13.55
C GLY A 242 0.66 13.90 14.61
N TRP A 243 -0.27 13.02 14.22
CA TRP A 243 -1.19 12.38 15.17
C TRP A 243 -0.48 11.28 15.97
N SER A 244 -1.08 10.90 17.13
CA SER A 244 -0.63 9.72 17.86
C SER A 244 -0.81 8.44 17.04
N HIS A 245 0.01 7.42 17.27
CA HIS A 245 -0.07 6.16 16.56
C HIS A 245 -1.48 5.54 16.65
N LYS A 246 -2.11 5.61 17.82
CA LYS A 246 -3.48 5.13 17.99
C LYS A 246 -4.46 5.84 17.07
N LYS A 247 -4.35 7.17 16.93
CA LYS A 247 -5.20 7.94 16.00
C LYS A 247 -4.87 7.61 14.55
N CYS A 248 -3.59 7.44 14.20
CA CYS A 248 -3.17 7.01 12.84
C CYS A 248 -3.80 5.67 12.48
N VAL A 249 -3.67 4.64 13.35
CA VAL A 249 -4.23 3.31 13.10
C VAL A 249 -5.75 3.33 13.04
N THR A 250 -6.42 4.11 13.92
CA THR A 250 -7.89 4.27 13.89
C THR A 250 -8.35 4.86 12.55
N PHE A 251 -7.70 5.94 12.10
CA PHE A 251 -8.02 6.58 10.82
C PHE A 251 -7.71 5.65 9.64
N ALA A 252 -6.62 4.91 9.68
CA ALA A 252 -6.26 3.90 8.69
C ALA A 252 -7.31 2.78 8.57
N CYS A 253 -7.78 2.24 9.70
CA CYS A 253 -8.88 1.26 9.71
C CYS A 253 -10.15 1.83 9.07
N ALA A 254 -10.49 3.10 9.37
CA ALA A 254 -11.67 3.75 8.77
C ALA A 254 -11.48 3.97 7.26
N THR A 255 -10.29 4.37 6.81
CA THR A 255 -9.98 4.59 5.39
C THR A 255 -10.14 3.30 4.60
N GLY A 256 -9.56 2.18 5.08
CA GLY A 256 -9.74 0.86 4.47
C GLY A 256 -11.21 0.40 4.46
N ALA A 257 -11.93 0.61 5.58
CA ALA A 257 -13.35 0.24 5.68
C ALA A 257 -14.23 1.06 4.72
N VAL A 258 -13.96 2.35 4.55
CA VAL A 258 -14.68 3.21 3.61
C VAL A 258 -14.42 2.76 2.16
N ASN A 259 -13.17 2.40 1.80
CA ASN A 259 -12.89 1.86 0.48
C ASN A 259 -13.64 0.55 0.21
N ALA A 260 -13.74 -0.33 1.19
CA ALA A 260 -14.43 -1.62 1.06
C ALA A 260 -15.93 -1.49 0.69
N MET A 261 -16.54 -0.33 0.89
CA MET A 261 -17.94 -0.07 0.52
C MET A 261 -18.14 0.35 -0.95
N SER A 262 -17.07 0.37 -1.73
CA SER A 262 -17.08 0.73 -3.16
C SER A 262 -16.31 -0.29 -3.97
N TYR A 263 -16.52 -0.34 -5.27
CA TYR A 263 -15.69 -1.11 -6.18
C TYR A 263 -14.39 -0.36 -6.51
N GLY A 264 -13.29 -1.12 -6.72
CA GLY A 264 -11.99 -0.63 -7.16
C GLY A 264 -11.03 -0.24 -6.05
N GLY A 265 -9.72 -0.23 -6.38
CA GLY A 265 -8.63 -0.16 -5.41
C GLY A 265 -8.54 1.14 -4.61
N HIS A 266 -9.08 2.25 -5.12
CA HIS A 266 -8.99 3.58 -4.49
C HIS A 266 -10.21 4.47 -4.72
N LEU A 267 -11.32 3.92 -5.26
CA LEU A 267 -12.47 4.73 -5.66
C LEU A 267 -13.38 5.10 -4.47
N GLY A 268 -13.38 4.31 -3.40
CA GLY A 268 -14.24 4.51 -2.24
C GLY A 268 -13.91 5.74 -1.41
N VAL A 269 -12.63 6.14 -1.36
CA VAL A 269 -12.18 7.30 -0.59
C VAL A 269 -12.25 8.56 -1.45
N THR A 270 -12.92 9.59 -0.93
CA THR A 270 -13.11 10.89 -1.59
C THR A 270 -12.43 12.06 -0.88
N GLY A 271 -12.04 11.90 0.38
CA GLY A 271 -11.35 12.94 1.14
C GLY A 271 -11.31 12.70 2.65
N GLU A 272 -10.49 13.50 3.36
CA GLU A 272 -10.33 13.43 4.82
C GLU A 272 -11.67 13.62 5.55
N GLU A 273 -12.51 14.55 5.10
CA GLU A 273 -13.81 14.86 5.74
C GLU A 273 -14.75 13.64 5.72
N GLN A 274 -14.79 12.87 4.62
CA GLN A 274 -15.57 11.64 4.53
C GLN A 274 -15.16 10.65 5.63
N ILE A 275 -13.86 10.46 5.84
CA ILE A 275 -13.34 9.53 6.84
C ILE A 275 -13.64 10.04 8.26
N LEU A 276 -13.49 11.36 8.51
CA LEU A 276 -13.82 11.94 9.80
C LEU A 276 -15.31 11.86 10.12
N GLU A 277 -16.19 12.04 9.13
CA GLU A 277 -17.63 11.83 9.30
C GLU A 277 -17.98 10.37 9.55
N PHE A 278 -17.30 9.44 8.86
CA PHE A 278 -17.46 8.00 9.09
C PHE A 278 -17.08 7.63 10.53
N LEU A 279 -15.96 8.15 11.03
CA LEU A 279 -15.52 7.95 12.42
C LEU A 279 -16.55 8.49 13.42
N LYS A 280 -17.06 9.71 13.20
CA LYS A 280 -18.10 10.30 14.08
C LYS A 280 -19.38 9.46 14.12
N LYS A 281 -19.82 8.90 13.00
CA LYS A 281 -21.01 8.05 12.94
C LYS A 281 -20.84 6.71 13.65
N ASN A 282 -19.60 6.26 13.84
CA ASN A 282 -19.26 5.03 14.56
C ASN A 282 -18.81 5.29 16.01
N GLU A 283 -19.05 6.50 16.56
CA GLU A 283 -18.82 6.89 17.96
C GLU A 283 -17.34 6.80 18.42
N ILE A 284 -16.39 7.17 17.54
CA ILE A 284 -14.95 7.15 17.84
C ILE A 284 -14.33 8.54 17.68
#